data_a83e996a32799d9a9bf3c1bcb5af260e
#
_entry.id   a83e996a32799d9a9bf3c1bcb5af260e
#
_cell.length_a   1.000
_cell.length_b   1.000
_cell.length_c   1.000
_cell.angle_alpha   90.00
_cell.angle_beta   90.00
_cell.angle_gamma   90.00
#
_symmetry.space_group_name_H-M   'P 1'
#
loop_
_entity.id
_entity.type
_entity.pdbx_description
1 polymer ?
#
loop_
_entity_poly.entity_id
_entity_poly.type
_entity_poly.pdbx_seq_one_letter_code
_entity_poly.pdbx_strand_id
1 'polypeptide(L)'
;MKHLSKQEVISQLSQTNALENGFLKRSVDAGLGFYEFTIENPETLFNLIWHYRWSSAILTPGRWYGGKLYTVKNVAKNLMENDYTFDGLVNRDYAGKYEPGWFRSCAKIDKDFSWKSFNSLVVQLPTNVERIDCPNGNFRLIDGVHRSLVATVKLLKNEIEFEPIKTILIIQKPPKLWG
;
A
#
# COMPACT_ATOMS: atom_id res chain seq x y z
N MET A 1 -19.10 3.73 5.47
CA MET A 1 -17.93 3.67 6.39
C MET A 1 -18.40 3.45 7.81
N LYS A 2 -17.80 2.52 8.53
CA LYS A 2 -18.06 2.22 9.94
C LYS A 2 -16.91 2.77 10.78
N HIS A 3 -17.18 3.56 11.82
CA HIS A 3 -16.15 3.97 12.79
C HIS A 3 -15.72 2.76 13.61
N LEU A 4 -14.41 2.59 13.78
CA LEU A 4 -13.82 1.52 14.59
C LEU A 4 -13.36 2.07 15.95
N SER A 5 -13.67 1.34 17.01
CA SER A 5 -13.08 1.57 18.33
C SER A 5 -11.59 1.17 18.33
N LYS A 6 -10.84 1.68 19.32
CA LYS A 6 -9.42 1.30 19.49
C LYS A 6 -9.24 -0.22 19.60
N GLN A 7 -10.14 -0.90 20.30
CA GLN A 7 -10.07 -2.36 20.48
C GLN A 7 -10.32 -3.12 19.18
N GLU A 8 -11.32 -2.70 18.36
CA GLU A 8 -11.58 -3.29 17.04
C GLU A 8 -10.38 -3.12 16.13
N VAL A 9 -9.75 -1.93 16.10
CA VAL A 9 -8.53 -1.68 15.29
C VAL A 9 -7.40 -2.58 15.74
N ILE A 10 -7.11 -2.66 17.02
CA ILE A 10 -6.06 -3.53 17.56
C ILE A 10 -6.34 -4.99 17.18
N SER A 11 -7.58 -5.46 17.37
CA SER A 11 -7.97 -6.83 17.01
C SER A 11 -7.76 -7.15 15.55
N GLN A 12 -8.14 -6.24 14.64
CA GLN A 12 -7.97 -6.44 13.19
C GLN A 12 -6.49 -6.39 12.78
N LEU A 13 -5.71 -5.45 13.32
CA LEU A 13 -4.30 -5.29 12.99
C LEU A 13 -3.41 -6.38 13.63
N SER A 14 -3.82 -6.96 14.75
CA SER A 14 -3.09 -8.05 15.43
C SER A 14 -3.15 -9.37 14.68
N GLN A 15 -4.13 -9.55 13.79
CA GLN A 15 -4.22 -10.72 12.92
C GLN A 15 -3.11 -10.76 11.84
N THR A 16 -2.37 -9.67 11.76
CA THR A 16 -1.22 -9.49 10.87
C THR A 16 -0.12 -8.77 11.64
N ASN A 17 1.10 -8.74 11.12
CA ASN A 17 2.19 -7.97 11.74
C ASN A 17 2.05 -6.45 11.53
N ALA A 18 0.86 -5.94 11.20
CA ALA A 18 0.65 -4.53 10.91
C ALA A 18 0.96 -3.61 12.11
N LEU A 19 0.77 -4.08 13.34
CA LEU A 19 1.14 -3.33 14.55
C LEU A 19 2.65 -3.19 14.78
N GLU A 20 3.48 -3.98 14.10
CA GLU A 20 4.93 -3.78 14.07
C GLU A 20 5.30 -2.51 13.28
N ASN A 21 4.39 -2.02 12.43
CA ASN A 21 4.52 -0.73 11.80
C ASN A 21 4.43 0.40 12.84
N GLY A 22 5.56 1.00 13.17
CA GLY A 22 5.65 2.04 14.20
C GLY A 22 4.75 3.26 13.95
N PHE A 23 4.37 3.54 12.69
CA PHE A 23 3.38 4.59 12.37
C PHE A 23 1.98 4.17 12.82
N LEU A 24 1.54 2.94 12.50
CA LEU A 24 0.24 2.44 12.90
C LEU A 24 0.09 2.37 14.41
N LYS A 25 1.12 1.86 15.10
CA LYS A 25 1.13 1.84 16.57
C LYS A 25 0.95 3.24 17.16
N ARG A 26 1.75 4.22 16.70
CA ARG A 26 1.62 5.62 17.16
C ARG A 26 0.25 6.22 16.83
N SER A 27 -0.34 5.89 15.68
CA SER A 27 -1.67 6.37 15.30
C SER A 27 -2.75 5.86 16.23
N VAL A 28 -2.67 4.59 16.62
CA VAL A 28 -3.58 3.97 17.60
C VAL A 28 -3.41 4.59 18.99
N ASP A 29 -2.16 4.80 19.40
CA ASP A 29 -1.85 5.40 20.71
C ASP A 29 -2.28 6.89 20.78
N ALA A 30 -2.16 7.61 19.69
CA ALA A 30 -2.59 9.00 19.56
C ALA A 30 -4.13 9.17 19.46
N GLY A 31 -4.88 8.08 19.38
CA GLY A 31 -6.35 8.12 19.30
C GLY A 31 -6.85 8.76 18.00
N LEU A 32 -6.20 8.52 16.87
CA LEU A 32 -6.69 8.94 15.56
C LEU A 32 -8.03 8.26 15.23
N GLY A 33 -8.80 8.87 14.34
CA GLY A 33 -10.04 8.24 13.85
C GLY A 33 -9.71 7.11 12.89
N PHE A 34 -10.36 5.96 13.10
CA PHE A 34 -10.24 4.79 12.26
C PHE A 34 -11.61 4.41 11.72
N TYR A 35 -11.68 4.12 10.44
CA TYR A 35 -12.91 3.77 9.76
C TYR A 35 -12.72 2.55 8.88
N GLU A 36 -13.65 1.62 8.97
CA GLU A 36 -13.71 0.49 8.03
C GLU A 36 -14.52 0.91 6.80
N PHE A 37 -14.00 0.59 5.64
CA PHE A 37 -14.71 0.67 4.38
C PHE A 37 -14.27 -0.47 3.45
N THR A 38 -14.99 -0.65 2.36
CA THR A 38 -14.67 -1.67 1.36
C THR A 38 -14.22 -1.01 0.08
N ILE A 39 -13.10 -1.47 -0.48
CA ILE A 39 -12.73 -1.18 -1.86
C ILE A 39 -13.54 -2.13 -2.74
N GLU A 40 -14.47 -1.57 -3.51
CA GLU A 40 -15.47 -2.34 -4.29
C GLU A 40 -15.04 -2.59 -5.74
N ASN A 41 -13.97 -1.97 -6.19
CA ASN A 41 -13.52 -2.09 -7.57
C ASN A 41 -12.00 -1.98 -7.71
N PRO A 42 -11.42 -2.58 -8.76
CA PRO A 42 -9.98 -2.61 -8.94
C PRO A 42 -9.37 -1.20 -9.17
N GLU A 43 -10.11 -0.25 -9.76
CA GLU A 43 -9.57 1.10 -10.00
C GLU A 43 -9.23 1.81 -8.68
N THR A 44 -9.99 1.60 -7.61
CA THR A 44 -9.65 2.16 -6.30
C THR A 44 -8.35 1.60 -5.77
N LEU A 45 -8.11 0.28 -5.90
CA LEU A 45 -6.83 -0.36 -5.55
C LEU A 45 -5.68 0.17 -6.42
N PHE A 46 -5.90 0.26 -7.72
CA PHE A 46 -4.93 0.75 -8.71
C PHE A 46 -4.45 2.17 -8.42
N ASN A 47 -5.36 3.02 -7.95
CA ASN A 47 -5.13 4.43 -7.66
C ASN A 47 -4.70 4.70 -6.21
N LEU A 48 -4.37 3.69 -5.41
CA LEU A 48 -3.69 3.91 -4.13
C LEU A 48 -2.32 4.55 -4.37
N ILE A 49 -2.03 5.61 -3.63
CA ILE A 49 -0.76 6.33 -3.73
C ILE A 49 0.33 5.49 -3.08
N TRP A 50 1.36 5.20 -3.85
CA TRP A 50 2.56 4.50 -3.43
C TRP A 50 3.42 5.40 -2.54
N HIS A 51 3.58 5.05 -1.27
CA HIS A 51 4.32 5.88 -0.34
C HIS A 51 5.83 5.89 -0.64
N TYR A 52 6.49 7.03 -0.44
CA TYR A 52 7.91 7.24 -0.74
C TYR A 52 8.86 6.24 -0.05
N ARG A 53 8.49 5.70 1.11
CA ARG A 53 9.29 4.69 1.84
C ARG A 53 9.53 3.40 1.04
N TRP A 54 8.64 3.11 0.09
CA TRP A 54 8.70 1.92 -0.74
C TRP A 54 9.30 2.20 -2.12
N SER A 55 9.91 3.38 -2.30
CA SER A 55 10.49 3.79 -3.56
C SER A 55 11.84 3.13 -3.77
N SER A 56 12.07 2.66 -4.98
CA SER A 56 13.37 2.18 -5.45
C SER A 56 13.56 2.59 -6.91
N ALA A 57 14.79 2.56 -7.38
CA ALA A 57 15.06 2.84 -8.80
C ALA A 57 14.32 1.90 -9.76
N ILE A 58 13.99 0.68 -9.30
CA ILE A 58 13.25 -0.31 -10.07
C ILE A 58 11.74 -0.03 -10.03
N LEU A 59 11.18 0.17 -8.83
CA LEU A 59 9.74 0.32 -8.64
C LEU A 59 9.24 1.70 -9.05
N THR A 60 10.03 2.73 -8.79
CA THR A 60 9.66 4.13 -9.01
C THR A 60 10.81 4.92 -9.64
N PRO A 61 11.16 4.63 -10.90
CA PRO A 61 12.27 5.28 -11.57
C PRO A 61 12.09 6.81 -11.62
N GLY A 62 13.16 7.55 -11.34
CA GLY A 62 13.14 9.02 -11.38
C GLY A 62 12.57 9.72 -10.15
N ARG A 63 12.06 9.00 -9.15
CA ARG A 63 11.50 9.63 -7.94
C ARG A 63 12.54 10.39 -7.11
N TRP A 64 13.79 9.97 -7.12
CA TRP A 64 14.89 10.60 -6.37
C TRP A 64 15.21 12.02 -6.85
N TYR A 65 14.78 12.39 -8.06
CA TYR A 65 15.18 13.63 -8.72
C TYR A 65 14.05 14.63 -8.99
N GLY A 66 12.82 14.38 -8.54
CA GLY A 66 11.78 15.32 -8.96
C GLY A 66 10.38 15.11 -8.42
N GLY A 67 10.21 14.36 -7.35
CA GLY A 67 8.95 14.42 -6.62
C GLY A 67 7.73 13.75 -7.26
N LYS A 68 7.87 13.08 -8.41
CA LYS A 68 6.71 12.41 -9.01
C LYS A 68 6.21 11.28 -8.12
N LEU A 69 4.97 11.38 -7.70
CA LEU A 69 4.30 10.30 -6.98
C LEU A 69 3.76 9.25 -7.96
N TYR A 70 3.74 8.02 -7.48
CA TYR A 70 3.26 6.86 -8.22
C TYR A 70 2.02 6.30 -7.55
N THR A 71 1.09 5.80 -8.35
CA THR A 71 0.05 4.89 -7.87
C THR A 71 0.56 3.44 -7.88
N VAL A 72 -0.13 2.54 -7.20
CA VAL A 72 0.18 1.10 -7.24
C VAL A 72 0.15 0.59 -8.68
N LYS A 73 -0.80 1.07 -9.51
CA LYS A 73 -0.89 0.76 -10.94
C LYS A 73 0.37 1.17 -11.73
N ASN A 74 0.91 2.36 -11.44
CA ASN A 74 2.12 2.82 -12.12
C ASN A 74 3.32 1.93 -11.78
N VAL A 75 3.45 1.53 -10.51
CA VAL A 75 4.51 0.62 -10.07
C VAL A 75 4.38 -0.75 -10.72
N ALA A 76 3.15 -1.30 -10.75
CA ALA A 76 2.88 -2.59 -11.38
C ALA A 76 3.19 -2.56 -12.89
N LYS A 77 2.74 -1.50 -13.61
CA LYS A 77 3.06 -1.34 -15.03
C LYS A 77 4.55 -1.25 -15.28
N ASN A 78 5.29 -0.50 -14.45
CA ASN A 78 6.74 -0.43 -14.59
C ASN A 78 7.43 -1.80 -14.45
N LEU A 79 6.95 -2.65 -13.54
CA LEU A 79 7.45 -4.02 -13.44
C LEU A 79 7.16 -4.83 -14.72
N MET A 80 5.94 -4.73 -15.23
CA MET A 80 5.51 -5.48 -16.42
C MET A 80 6.23 -5.01 -17.70
N GLU A 81 6.38 -3.70 -17.89
CA GLU A 81 7.03 -3.09 -19.05
C GLU A 81 8.54 -3.40 -19.13
N ASN A 82 9.15 -3.75 -18.00
CA ASN A 82 10.56 -4.15 -17.92
C ASN A 82 10.73 -5.67 -17.75
N ASP A 83 9.68 -6.46 -17.96
CA ASP A 83 9.68 -7.92 -17.82
C ASP A 83 10.21 -8.42 -16.46
N TYR A 84 10.02 -7.63 -15.40
CA TYR A 84 10.42 -8.02 -14.06
C TYR A 84 9.42 -8.98 -13.45
N THR A 85 9.92 -10.13 -12.99
CA THR A 85 9.18 -11.05 -12.12
C THR A 85 9.64 -10.89 -10.67
N PHE A 86 8.77 -11.18 -9.71
CA PHE A 86 9.15 -11.09 -8.31
C PHE A 86 10.30 -12.05 -7.95
N ASP A 87 10.29 -13.28 -8.48
CA ASP A 87 11.38 -14.24 -8.30
C ASP A 87 12.69 -13.74 -8.95
N GLY A 88 12.63 -13.16 -10.14
CA GLY A 88 13.78 -12.56 -10.80
C GLY A 88 14.38 -11.40 -10.02
N LEU A 89 13.51 -10.60 -9.39
CA LEU A 89 13.96 -9.50 -8.55
C LEU A 89 14.59 -9.96 -7.22
N VAL A 90 14.21 -11.10 -6.67
CA VAL A 90 14.85 -11.66 -5.47
C VAL A 90 16.34 -11.99 -5.70
N ASN A 91 16.65 -12.46 -6.90
CA ASN A 91 17.99 -12.94 -7.25
C ASN A 91 18.86 -11.89 -7.94
N ARG A 92 18.34 -10.69 -8.16
CA ARG A 92 19.07 -9.61 -8.83
C ARG A 92 20.05 -8.98 -7.86
N ASP A 93 21.29 -8.78 -8.33
CA ASP A 93 22.28 -8.01 -7.60
C ASP A 93 21.92 -6.52 -7.66
N TYR A 94 21.54 -5.98 -6.51
CA TYR A 94 21.20 -4.57 -6.37
C TYR A 94 22.45 -3.83 -5.89
N ALA A 95 23.07 -3.05 -6.74
CA ALA A 95 24.09 -2.09 -6.34
C ALA A 95 23.47 -1.04 -5.39
N GLY A 96 23.23 -1.42 -4.15
CA GLY A 96 22.79 -0.53 -3.08
C GLY A 96 21.44 -0.90 -2.44
N LYS A 97 21.50 -1.30 -1.20
CA LYS A 97 20.57 -1.13 -0.05
C LYS A 97 19.11 -1.58 -0.15
N TYR A 98 18.58 -2.11 -1.21
CA TYR A 98 17.20 -2.61 -1.18
C TYR A 98 17.16 -4.11 -0.97
N GLU A 99 16.50 -4.43 0.10
CA GLU A 99 16.48 -5.73 0.72
C GLU A 99 15.88 -6.78 -0.21
N PRO A 100 16.64 -7.82 -0.54
CA PRO A 100 16.07 -9.04 -1.16
C PRO A 100 14.84 -9.55 -0.41
N GLY A 101 14.74 -9.22 0.89
CA GLY A 101 13.60 -9.54 1.75
C GLY A 101 12.27 -8.96 1.26
N TRP A 102 12.25 -7.74 0.73
CA TRP A 102 11.03 -7.12 0.25
C TRP A 102 10.45 -7.86 -0.97
N PHE A 103 11.28 -8.11 -1.99
CA PHE A 103 10.86 -8.87 -3.18
C PHE A 103 10.56 -10.34 -2.86
N ARG A 104 11.27 -10.93 -1.90
CA ARG A 104 10.99 -12.28 -1.39
C ARG A 104 9.60 -12.38 -0.81
N SER A 105 9.13 -11.35 -0.09
CA SER A 105 7.75 -11.28 0.40
C SER A 105 6.75 -11.18 -0.75
N CYS A 106 7.02 -10.36 -1.77
CA CYS A 106 6.18 -10.31 -2.97
C CYS A 106 6.13 -11.65 -3.70
N ALA A 107 7.26 -12.30 -3.91
CA ALA A 107 7.35 -13.60 -4.58
C ALA A 107 6.57 -14.70 -3.82
N LYS A 108 6.64 -14.70 -2.49
CA LYS A 108 5.84 -15.62 -1.66
C LYS A 108 4.34 -15.36 -1.83
N ILE A 109 3.91 -14.10 -1.76
CA ILE A 109 2.50 -13.73 -1.94
C ILE A 109 2.03 -14.07 -3.35
N ASP A 110 2.88 -13.89 -4.37
CA ASP A 110 2.55 -14.19 -5.76
C ASP A 110 2.26 -15.68 -5.97
N LYS A 111 3.04 -16.56 -5.35
CA LYS A 111 2.87 -18.01 -5.40
C LYS A 111 1.59 -18.48 -4.69
N ASP A 112 1.35 -17.93 -3.49
CA ASP A 112 0.26 -18.34 -2.60
C ASP A 112 -0.84 -17.27 -2.53
N PHE A 113 -1.13 -16.60 -3.65
CA PHE A 113 -2.06 -15.48 -3.67
C PHE A 113 -3.46 -15.85 -3.16
N SER A 114 -3.97 -15.04 -2.25
CA SER A 114 -5.35 -15.15 -1.75
C SER A 114 -5.88 -13.78 -1.32
N TRP A 115 -7.09 -13.42 -1.75
CA TRP A 115 -7.79 -12.22 -1.31
C TRP A 115 -8.02 -12.17 0.22
N LYS A 116 -8.11 -13.32 0.87
CA LYS A 116 -8.24 -13.40 2.34
C LYS A 116 -7.09 -12.73 3.07
N SER A 117 -5.91 -12.61 2.44
CA SER A 117 -4.77 -11.93 3.02
C SER A 117 -4.90 -10.39 3.07
N PHE A 118 -5.93 -9.82 2.44
CA PHE A 118 -6.15 -8.36 2.39
C PHE A 118 -6.92 -7.79 3.58
N ASN A 119 -7.35 -8.60 4.53
CA ASN A 119 -8.14 -8.15 5.68
C ASN A 119 -7.49 -7.05 6.56
N SER A 120 -6.27 -6.65 6.28
CA SER A 120 -5.54 -5.62 7.01
C SER A 120 -4.95 -4.53 6.12
N LEU A 121 -5.52 -4.31 4.94
CA LEU A 121 -5.10 -3.17 4.12
C LEU A 121 -5.39 -1.88 4.88
N VAL A 122 -4.38 -1.01 5.01
CA VAL A 122 -4.51 0.25 5.73
C VAL A 122 -4.14 1.41 4.83
N VAL A 123 -5.00 2.41 4.80
CA VAL A 123 -4.82 3.61 3.97
C VAL A 123 -5.06 4.89 4.78
N GLN A 124 -4.62 6.01 4.24
CA GLN A 124 -4.82 7.34 4.80
C GLN A 124 -5.26 8.31 3.71
N LEU A 125 -5.97 9.37 4.08
CA LEU A 125 -6.24 10.46 3.15
C LEU A 125 -4.92 11.09 2.67
N PRO A 126 -4.79 11.38 1.37
CA PRO A 126 -3.61 12.04 0.84
C PRO A 126 -3.49 13.48 1.37
N THR A 127 -2.26 13.95 1.53
CA THR A 127 -1.97 15.35 1.81
C THR A 127 -2.27 16.22 0.58
N ASN A 128 -2.32 17.54 0.77
CA ASN A 128 -2.52 18.47 -0.35
C ASN A 128 -1.41 18.35 -1.41
N VAL A 129 -0.16 18.16 -0.98
CA VAL A 129 0.98 17.95 -1.89
C VAL A 129 0.79 16.66 -2.71
N GLU A 130 0.42 15.56 -2.04
CA GLU A 130 0.17 14.29 -2.73
C GLU A 130 -0.99 14.37 -3.72
N ARG A 131 -2.01 15.20 -3.45
CA ARG A 131 -3.14 15.44 -4.38
C ARG A 131 -2.70 16.20 -5.63
N ILE A 132 -1.77 17.14 -5.51
CA ILE A 132 -1.22 17.90 -6.63
C ILE A 132 -0.33 17.00 -7.49
N ASP A 133 0.56 16.25 -6.85
CA ASP A 133 1.56 15.41 -7.54
C ASP A 133 0.97 14.12 -8.12
N CYS A 134 -0.14 13.66 -7.57
CA CYS A 134 -0.83 12.44 -7.98
C CYS A 134 -2.36 12.66 -8.02
N PRO A 135 -2.88 13.42 -8.98
CA PRO A 135 -4.30 13.83 -9.02
C PRO A 135 -5.27 12.64 -9.13
N ASN A 136 -4.83 11.52 -9.67
CA ASN A 136 -5.62 10.28 -9.75
C ASN A 136 -5.51 9.41 -8.49
N GLY A 137 -4.69 9.81 -7.52
CA GLY A 137 -4.49 9.07 -6.28
C GLY A 137 -5.63 9.28 -5.30
N ASN A 138 -6.26 8.19 -4.84
CA ASN A 138 -7.40 8.24 -3.93
C ASN A 138 -7.00 8.29 -2.47
N PHE A 139 -6.15 7.36 -2.07
CA PHE A 139 -5.68 7.19 -0.70
C PHE A 139 -4.21 6.85 -0.68
N ARG A 140 -3.50 7.29 0.35
CA ARG A 140 -2.12 6.88 0.57
C ARG A 140 -2.08 5.51 1.22
N LEU A 141 -1.38 4.57 0.60
CA LEU A 141 -1.18 3.22 1.13
C LEU A 141 -0.19 3.25 2.31
N ILE A 142 -0.61 2.75 3.47
CA ILE A 142 0.16 2.72 4.71
C ILE A 142 0.66 1.31 5.03
N ASP A 143 -0.21 0.32 4.88
CA ASP A 143 0.12 -1.09 5.06
C ASP A 143 -0.57 -1.96 4.00
N GLY A 144 -0.01 -3.16 3.77
CA GLY A 144 -0.48 -4.04 2.69
C GLY A 144 0.20 -3.79 1.33
N VAL A 145 1.35 -3.11 1.32
CA VAL A 145 2.08 -2.67 0.11
C VAL A 145 2.43 -3.84 -0.81
N HIS A 146 3.01 -4.93 -0.27
CA HIS A 146 3.37 -6.12 -1.05
C HIS A 146 2.13 -6.75 -1.70
N ARG A 147 1.06 -6.93 -0.91
CA ARG A 147 -0.20 -7.55 -1.37
C ARG A 147 -0.87 -6.71 -2.45
N SER A 148 -0.94 -5.39 -2.24
CA SER A 148 -1.52 -4.46 -3.22
C SER A 148 -0.77 -4.49 -4.54
N LEU A 149 0.57 -4.54 -4.52
CA LEU A 149 1.37 -4.63 -5.73
C LEU A 149 1.15 -5.96 -6.46
N VAL A 150 1.25 -7.08 -5.74
CA VAL A 150 1.07 -8.41 -6.33
C VAL A 150 -0.34 -8.56 -6.93
N ALA A 151 -1.39 -8.16 -6.18
CA ALA A 151 -2.75 -8.19 -6.69
C ALA A 151 -2.93 -7.33 -7.94
N THR A 152 -2.34 -6.13 -7.95
CA THR A 152 -2.44 -5.23 -9.10
C THR A 152 -1.73 -5.83 -10.34
N VAL A 153 -0.56 -6.43 -10.18
CA VAL A 153 0.13 -7.15 -11.27
C VAL A 153 -0.73 -8.28 -11.82
N LYS A 154 -1.29 -9.13 -10.95
CA LYS A 154 -2.15 -10.25 -11.34
C LYS A 154 -3.44 -9.80 -12.02
N LEU A 155 -4.09 -8.75 -11.52
CA LEU A 155 -5.29 -8.16 -12.14
C LEU A 155 -4.98 -7.59 -13.53
N LEU A 156 -3.86 -6.86 -13.69
CA LEU A 156 -3.47 -6.30 -14.98
C LEU A 156 -3.09 -7.37 -16.01
N LYS A 157 -2.65 -8.55 -15.54
CA LYS A 157 -2.38 -9.73 -16.39
C LYS A 157 -3.61 -10.61 -16.62
N ASN A 158 -4.77 -10.28 -16.02
CA ASN A 158 -5.99 -11.09 -16.03
C ASN A 158 -5.77 -12.51 -15.45
N GLU A 159 -4.86 -12.67 -14.48
CA GLU A 159 -4.59 -13.95 -13.79
C GLU A 159 -5.60 -14.22 -12.67
N ILE A 160 -6.25 -13.17 -12.15
CA ILE A 160 -7.26 -13.25 -11.09
C ILE A 160 -8.42 -12.29 -11.39
N GLU A 161 -9.59 -12.58 -10.80
CA GLU A 161 -10.71 -11.65 -10.72
C GLU A 161 -10.61 -10.81 -9.44
N PHE A 162 -11.16 -9.61 -9.48
CA PHE A 162 -11.17 -8.72 -8.32
C PHE A 162 -12.22 -9.16 -7.30
N GLU A 163 -11.83 -9.23 -6.03
CA GLU A 163 -12.76 -9.36 -4.91
C GLU A 163 -12.74 -8.11 -4.04
N PRO A 164 -13.90 -7.72 -3.45
CA PRO A 164 -13.97 -6.57 -2.53
C PRO A 164 -13.02 -6.70 -1.34
N ILE A 165 -12.30 -5.61 -1.04
CA ILE A 165 -11.25 -5.60 -0.03
C ILE A 165 -11.67 -4.77 1.17
N LYS A 166 -11.80 -5.38 2.35
CA LYS A 166 -11.98 -4.65 3.60
C LYS A 166 -10.72 -3.85 3.93
N THR A 167 -10.90 -2.59 4.24
CA THR A 167 -9.80 -1.63 4.38
C THR A 167 -10.03 -0.73 5.59
N ILE A 168 -8.96 -0.41 6.30
CA ILE A 168 -8.97 0.55 7.40
C ILE A 168 -8.46 1.90 6.89
N LEU A 169 -9.28 2.92 6.99
CA LEU A 169 -8.92 4.31 6.72
C LEU A 169 -8.54 5.02 8.01
N ILE A 170 -7.36 5.62 8.02
CA ILE A 170 -6.91 6.50 9.10
C ILE A 170 -7.24 7.94 8.74
N ILE A 171 -7.98 8.62 9.61
CA ILE A 171 -8.26 10.05 9.49
C ILE A 171 -7.47 10.77 10.58
N GLN A 172 -6.53 11.61 10.18
CA GLN A 172 -5.87 12.53 11.11
C GLN A 172 -6.89 13.57 11.57
N LYS A 173 -6.99 13.78 12.87
CA LYS A 173 -7.72 14.96 13.37
C LYS A 173 -7.06 16.20 12.77
N PRO A 174 -7.84 17.16 12.25
CA PRO A 174 -7.24 18.43 11.86
C PRO A 174 -6.42 18.96 13.04
N PRO A 175 -5.22 19.54 12.80
CA PRO A 175 -4.46 20.15 13.86
C PRO A 175 -5.40 21.14 14.56
N LYS A 176 -5.48 21.07 15.88
CA LYS A 176 -6.19 22.11 16.65
C LYS A 176 -5.52 23.43 16.24
N LEU A 177 -6.25 24.25 15.52
CA LEU A 177 -5.85 25.62 15.34
C LEU A 177 -5.69 26.18 16.74
N TRP A 178 -4.48 26.61 17.06
CA TRP A 178 -4.17 27.29 18.31
C TRP A 178 -5.08 28.50 18.37
N GLY A 179 -6.10 28.44 19.21
CA GLY A 179 -6.90 29.60 19.58
C GLY A 179 -6.17 30.42 20.63
#